data_75d1951d80c9412db0ef281b89a95c9c
#
_entry.id   75d1951d80c9412db0ef281b89a95c9c
#
_cell.length_a   1.000
_cell.length_b   1.000
_cell.length_c   1.000
_cell.angle_alpha   90.00
_cell.angle_beta   90.00
_cell.angle_gamma   90.00
#
_symmetry.space_group_name_H-M   'P 1'
#
loop_
_entity.id
_entity.type
_entity.pdbx_description
1 polymer ?
#
loop_
_entity_poly.entity_id
_entity_poly.type
_entity_poly.pdbx_seq_one_letter_code
_entity_poly.pdbx_strand_id
1 'polypeptide(L)'
;MNTNYEQIVDVAQIGQHGKVDMNSIFSMAEQERFTAAIDDSPKRLLLCIDVQKDFIEGGALAVPGSIGDVERITRFIYNNMSGISKIMCSLDTHIAHQIFHPCWWANSVGDHPSPYTIITYDDVVANRWRPVVGDPKDSLEYLKELE
;
A
#
# COMPACT_ATOMS: atom_id res chain seq x y z
N MET A 1 -15.08 -3.96 -23.70
CA MET A 1 -16.06 -3.88 -22.59
C MET A 1 -17.25 -3.05 -23.02
N ASN A 2 -18.44 -3.40 -22.54
CA ASN A 2 -19.66 -2.62 -22.75
C ASN A 2 -19.76 -1.47 -21.73
N THR A 3 -19.20 -1.66 -20.55
CA THR A 3 -19.15 -0.68 -19.46
C THR A 3 -18.03 0.32 -19.69
N ASN A 4 -18.30 1.62 -19.61
CA ASN A 4 -17.28 2.65 -19.75
C ASN A 4 -16.43 2.78 -18.49
N TYR A 5 -15.18 3.21 -18.63
CA TYR A 5 -14.23 3.38 -17.53
C TYR A 5 -14.79 4.28 -16.42
N GLU A 6 -15.41 5.39 -16.77
CA GLU A 6 -15.94 6.38 -15.84
C GLU A 6 -17.18 5.87 -15.05
N GLN A 7 -17.79 4.77 -15.46
CA GLN A 7 -18.85 4.09 -14.71
C GLN A 7 -18.29 3.22 -13.58
N ILE A 8 -17.02 2.83 -13.68
CA ILE A 8 -16.34 1.94 -12.73
C ILE A 8 -15.41 2.73 -11.81
N VAL A 9 -14.71 3.73 -12.36
CA VAL A 9 -13.67 4.49 -11.67
C VAL A 9 -14.02 5.97 -11.64
N ASP A 10 -14.29 6.49 -10.45
CA ASP A 10 -14.37 7.93 -10.22
C ASP A 10 -12.95 8.43 -9.86
N VAL A 11 -12.26 9.01 -10.84
CA VAL A 11 -10.89 9.49 -10.69
C VAL A 11 -10.77 10.54 -9.58
N ALA A 12 -11.81 11.37 -9.37
CA ALA A 12 -11.80 12.38 -8.32
C ALA A 12 -11.91 11.79 -6.91
N GLN A 13 -12.30 10.53 -6.78
CA GLN A 13 -12.41 9.81 -5.51
C GLN A 13 -11.20 8.92 -5.19
N ILE A 14 -10.19 8.86 -6.06
CA ILE A 14 -8.98 8.09 -5.79
C ILE A 14 -8.33 8.62 -4.51
N GLY A 15 -8.01 7.72 -3.58
CA GLY A 15 -7.47 8.06 -2.27
C GLY A 15 -8.48 8.55 -1.23
N GLN A 16 -9.73 8.80 -1.63
CA GLN A 16 -10.80 9.22 -0.72
C GLN A 16 -11.58 8.01 -0.16
N HIS A 17 -12.37 8.24 0.88
CA HIS A 17 -13.37 7.27 1.32
C HIS A 17 -14.57 7.29 0.37
N GLY A 18 -14.44 6.54 -0.73
CA GLY A 18 -15.52 6.41 -1.70
C GLY A 18 -16.70 5.60 -1.15
N LYS A 19 -17.91 6.01 -1.51
CA LYS A 19 -19.13 5.22 -1.31
C LYS A 19 -19.40 4.43 -2.60
N VAL A 20 -18.59 3.39 -2.85
CA VAL A 20 -18.82 2.54 -4.01
C VAL A 20 -19.93 1.54 -3.69
N ASP A 21 -20.97 1.55 -4.52
CA ASP A 21 -21.97 0.48 -4.49
C ASP A 21 -21.43 -0.76 -5.20
N MET A 22 -20.93 -1.70 -4.41
CA MET A 22 -20.38 -2.95 -4.93
C MET A 22 -21.42 -3.77 -5.70
N ASN A 23 -22.71 -3.70 -5.34
CA ASN A 23 -23.76 -4.43 -6.06
C ASN A 23 -23.93 -3.88 -7.49
N SER A 24 -23.83 -2.57 -7.65
CA SER A 24 -23.83 -1.94 -8.97
C SER A 24 -22.64 -2.41 -9.82
N ILE A 25 -21.45 -2.46 -9.24
CA ILE A 25 -20.24 -2.97 -9.92
C ILE A 25 -20.40 -4.44 -10.33
N PHE A 26 -20.90 -5.30 -9.44
CA PHE A 26 -21.15 -6.71 -9.77
C PHE A 26 -22.20 -6.85 -10.89
N SER A 27 -23.28 -6.08 -10.85
CA SER A 27 -24.31 -6.11 -11.90
C SER A 27 -23.77 -5.66 -13.27
N MET A 28 -22.85 -4.69 -13.30
CA MET A 28 -22.16 -4.31 -14.53
C MET A 28 -21.21 -5.42 -15.01
N ALA A 29 -20.47 -6.05 -14.10
CA ALA A 29 -19.55 -7.13 -14.42
C ALA A 29 -20.27 -8.36 -15.01
N GLU A 30 -21.48 -8.70 -14.53
CA GLU A 30 -22.30 -9.79 -15.06
C GLU A 30 -22.75 -9.56 -16.51
N GLN A 31 -22.80 -8.32 -16.96
CA GLN A 31 -23.18 -7.96 -18.33
C GLN A 31 -21.99 -8.06 -19.31
N GLU A 32 -20.79 -8.15 -18.77
CA GLU A 32 -19.59 -8.34 -19.58
C GLU A 32 -19.38 -9.82 -19.93
N ARG A 33 -18.89 -10.07 -21.14
CA ARG A 33 -18.64 -11.43 -21.64
C ARG A 33 -17.15 -11.64 -21.81
N PHE A 34 -16.49 -11.96 -20.71
CA PHE A 34 -15.08 -12.36 -20.74
C PHE A 34 -14.94 -13.87 -20.86
N THR A 35 -13.84 -14.32 -21.48
CA THR A 35 -13.39 -15.70 -21.39
C THR A 35 -13.05 -16.03 -19.94
N ALA A 36 -13.37 -17.24 -19.49
CA ALA A 36 -12.97 -17.67 -18.16
C ALA A 36 -11.44 -17.71 -18.06
N ALA A 37 -10.87 -17.18 -16.98
CA ALA A 37 -9.42 -17.10 -16.78
C ALA A 37 -8.71 -18.47 -16.84
N ILE A 38 -9.45 -19.56 -16.62
CA ILE A 38 -8.92 -20.92 -16.75
C ILE A 38 -8.54 -21.25 -18.20
N ASP A 39 -9.24 -20.64 -19.16
CA ASP A 39 -9.09 -20.89 -20.59
C ASP A 39 -8.10 -19.92 -21.25
N ASP A 40 -7.56 -18.95 -20.51
CA ASP A 40 -6.59 -17.99 -21.05
C ASP A 40 -5.30 -18.66 -21.51
N SER A 41 -4.80 -18.23 -22.67
CA SER A 41 -3.51 -18.63 -23.20
C SER A 41 -2.82 -17.46 -23.95
N PRO A 42 -1.66 -17.00 -23.50
CA PRO A 42 -0.98 -17.33 -22.23
C PRO A 42 -1.71 -16.74 -21.01
N LYS A 43 -1.59 -17.39 -19.87
CA LYS A 43 -2.07 -16.84 -18.60
C LYS A 43 -1.16 -15.69 -18.14
N ARG A 44 -1.75 -14.57 -17.77
CA ARG A 44 -1.03 -13.37 -17.31
C ARG A 44 -1.48 -12.94 -15.92
N LEU A 45 -0.51 -12.75 -15.03
CA LEU A 45 -0.71 -12.18 -13.71
C LEU A 45 -0.29 -10.70 -13.73
N LEU A 46 -1.17 -9.82 -13.29
CA LEU A 46 -0.83 -8.46 -12.90
C LEU A 46 -0.61 -8.42 -11.39
N LEU A 47 0.60 -8.07 -10.97
CA LEU A 47 0.93 -7.88 -9.55
C LEU A 47 1.03 -6.38 -9.27
N CYS A 48 0.13 -5.86 -8.44
CA CYS A 48 0.14 -4.50 -7.92
C CYS A 48 0.84 -4.50 -6.56
N ILE A 49 2.03 -3.88 -6.48
CA ILE A 49 2.83 -3.82 -5.26
C ILE A 49 2.60 -2.48 -4.60
N ASP A 50 2.26 -2.49 -3.30
CA ASP A 50 2.10 -1.33 -2.44
C ASP A 50 1.05 -0.30 -2.91
N VAL A 51 0.10 -0.72 -3.73
CA VAL A 51 -1.03 0.12 -4.16
C VAL A 51 -2.07 0.12 -3.03
N GLN A 52 -1.76 0.79 -1.94
CA GLN A 52 -2.60 0.87 -0.75
C GLN A 52 -2.76 2.32 -0.29
N LYS A 53 -3.83 2.56 0.46
CA LYS A 53 -4.25 3.92 0.85
C LYS A 53 -3.17 4.70 1.59
N ASP A 54 -2.37 4.04 2.42
CA ASP A 54 -1.35 4.71 3.23
C ASP A 54 -0.22 5.33 2.38
N PHE A 55 0.03 4.79 1.19
CA PHE A 55 1.03 5.29 0.24
C PHE A 55 0.46 6.26 -0.81
N ILE A 56 -0.86 6.43 -0.85
CA ILE A 56 -1.50 7.40 -1.75
C ILE A 56 -1.54 8.78 -1.09
N GLU A 57 -1.53 9.84 -1.89
CA GLU A 57 -1.63 11.22 -1.42
C GLU A 57 -2.79 11.40 -0.44
N GLY A 58 -2.50 11.96 0.74
CA GLY A 58 -3.42 12.03 1.87
C GLY A 58 -3.38 10.81 2.80
N GLY A 59 -2.59 9.79 2.49
CA GLY A 59 -2.31 8.65 3.36
C GLY A 59 -1.19 8.94 4.37
N ALA A 60 -0.92 7.97 5.25
CA ALA A 60 0.03 8.13 6.36
C ALA A 60 1.51 8.20 5.92
N LEU A 61 1.85 7.54 4.81
CA LEU A 61 3.20 7.51 4.20
C LEU A 61 3.10 7.92 2.71
N ALA A 62 2.41 9.03 2.47
CA ALA A 62 2.04 9.48 1.14
C ALA A 62 3.23 9.65 0.18
N VAL A 63 3.12 9.07 -1.00
CA VAL A 63 4.06 9.25 -2.10
C VAL A 63 3.52 10.32 -3.04
N PRO A 64 4.25 11.42 -3.29
CA PRO A 64 3.82 12.45 -4.23
C PRO A 64 3.56 11.90 -5.64
N GLY A 65 2.45 12.28 -6.26
CA GLY A 65 2.07 11.82 -7.61
C GLY A 65 1.35 10.46 -7.66
N SER A 66 1.19 9.79 -6.52
CA SER A 66 0.61 8.45 -6.43
C SER A 66 -0.85 8.35 -6.90
N ILE A 67 -1.65 9.41 -6.77
CA ILE A 67 -3.01 9.45 -7.34
C ILE A 67 -2.96 9.23 -8.85
N GLY A 68 -2.03 9.90 -9.54
CA GLY A 68 -1.82 9.71 -10.97
C GLY A 68 -1.35 8.29 -11.34
N ASP A 69 -0.57 7.64 -10.46
CA ASP A 69 -0.17 6.24 -10.65
C ASP A 69 -1.37 5.31 -10.56
N VAL A 70 -2.22 5.49 -9.55
CA VAL A 70 -3.45 4.69 -9.39
C VAL A 70 -4.38 4.87 -10.59
N GLU A 71 -4.54 6.10 -11.10
CA GLU A 71 -5.31 6.34 -12.31
C GLU A 71 -4.72 5.57 -13.50
N ARG A 72 -3.39 5.63 -13.71
CA ARG A 72 -2.71 4.88 -14.78
C ARG A 72 -2.90 3.37 -14.63
N ILE A 73 -2.80 2.84 -13.43
CA ILE A 73 -3.00 1.41 -13.13
C ILE A 73 -4.44 0.99 -13.47
N THR A 74 -5.42 1.73 -13.01
CA THR A 74 -6.83 1.40 -13.24
C THR A 74 -7.20 1.51 -14.73
N ARG A 75 -6.67 2.50 -15.46
CA ARG A 75 -6.81 2.61 -16.92
C ARG A 75 -6.10 1.47 -17.65
N PHE A 76 -4.91 1.08 -17.18
CA PHE A 76 -4.20 -0.06 -17.75
C PHE A 76 -5.00 -1.36 -17.58
N ILE A 77 -5.54 -1.60 -16.39
CA ILE A 77 -6.41 -2.77 -16.12
C ILE A 77 -7.62 -2.74 -17.05
N TYR A 78 -8.33 -1.62 -17.10
CA TYR A 78 -9.52 -1.47 -17.93
C TYR A 78 -9.22 -1.76 -19.41
N ASN A 79 -8.16 -1.19 -19.95
CA ASN A 79 -7.79 -1.35 -21.36
C ASN A 79 -7.27 -2.75 -21.72
N ASN A 80 -6.81 -3.52 -20.73
CA ASN A 80 -6.17 -4.82 -20.94
C ASN A 80 -6.90 -5.98 -20.26
N MET A 81 -8.11 -5.77 -19.79
CA MET A 81 -8.84 -6.73 -18.95
C MET A 81 -8.97 -8.11 -19.59
N SER A 82 -9.22 -8.18 -20.90
CA SER A 82 -9.28 -9.46 -21.64
C SER A 82 -7.93 -10.19 -21.74
N GLY A 83 -6.84 -9.51 -21.43
CA GLY A 83 -5.49 -10.10 -21.45
C GLY A 83 -4.90 -10.38 -20.08
N ILE A 84 -5.64 -10.09 -19.00
CA ILE A 84 -5.20 -10.29 -17.61
C ILE A 84 -6.00 -11.42 -16.99
N SER A 85 -5.34 -12.54 -16.71
CA SER A 85 -6.01 -13.71 -16.12
C SER A 85 -6.21 -13.58 -14.60
N LYS A 86 -5.34 -12.82 -13.92
CA LYS A 86 -5.41 -12.62 -12.48
C LYS A 86 -4.78 -11.31 -12.07
N ILE A 87 -5.38 -10.65 -11.09
CA ILE A 87 -4.81 -9.48 -10.41
C ILE A 87 -4.51 -9.90 -8.97
N MET A 88 -3.32 -9.57 -8.49
CA MET A 88 -2.92 -9.69 -7.09
C MET A 88 -2.42 -8.33 -6.59
N CYS A 89 -2.82 -7.97 -5.38
CA CYS A 89 -2.33 -6.78 -4.70
C CYS A 89 -1.55 -7.20 -3.46
N SER A 90 -0.36 -6.67 -3.28
CA SER A 90 0.34 -6.78 -1.99
C SER A 90 -0.17 -5.71 -1.03
N LEU A 91 -0.07 -6.01 0.26
CA LEU A 91 -0.30 -5.07 1.33
C LEU A 91 0.93 -5.08 2.22
N ASP A 92 1.50 -3.91 2.46
CA ASP A 92 2.54 -3.77 3.48
C ASP A 92 1.92 -4.01 4.86
N THR A 93 2.44 -4.99 5.56
CA THR A 93 1.96 -5.38 6.89
C THR A 93 3.12 -5.68 7.82
N HIS A 94 3.01 -5.22 9.06
CA HIS A 94 4.01 -5.40 10.10
C HIS A 94 3.41 -6.16 11.29
N ILE A 95 4.23 -6.99 11.93
CA ILE A 95 3.86 -7.59 13.23
C ILE A 95 4.06 -6.56 14.36
N ALA A 96 3.35 -6.76 15.48
CA ALA A 96 3.31 -5.76 16.57
C ALA A 96 4.68 -5.41 17.16
N HIS A 97 5.62 -6.36 17.17
CA HIS A 97 6.96 -6.18 17.72
C HIS A 97 8.02 -6.10 16.62
N GLN A 98 7.97 -5.05 15.82
CA GLN A 98 8.97 -4.74 14.82
C GLN A 98 9.58 -3.36 15.07
N ILE A 99 10.82 -3.16 14.59
CA ILE A 99 11.58 -1.92 14.74
C ILE A 99 10.84 -0.67 14.21
N PHE A 100 9.89 -0.86 13.29
CA PHE A 100 9.06 0.19 12.70
C PHE A 100 7.95 0.71 13.62
N HIS A 101 7.67 0.03 14.74
CA HIS A 101 6.57 0.41 15.61
C HIS A 101 7.05 1.27 16.79
N PRO A 102 6.24 2.24 17.24
CA PRO A 102 6.55 3.07 18.40
C PRO A 102 6.92 2.27 19.65
N CYS A 103 6.29 1.10 19.87
CA CYS A 103 6.55 0.25 21.04
C CYS A 103 7.96 -0.33 21.09
N TRP A 104 8.73 -0.27 20.00
CA TRP A 104 10.13 -0.68 19.95
C TRP A 104 11.06 0.34 20.61
N TRP A 105 10.67 1.60 20.67
CA TRP A 105 11.48 2.74 21.05
C TRP A 105 10.93 3.44 22.28
N ALA A 106 11.79 4.00 23.11
CA ALA A 106 11.43 4.89 24.18
C ALA A 106 12.45 6.02 24.34
N ASN A 107 12.00 7.18 24.81
CA ASN A 107 12.87 8.28 25.23
C ASN A 107 13.44 8.04 26.64
N SER A 108 14.19 9.02 27.16
CA SER A 108 14.84 8.94 28.48
C SER A 108 13.84 8.86 29.65
N VAL A 109 12.59 9.30 29.46
CA VAL A 109 11.53 9.26 30.50
C VAL A 109 10.59 8.06 30.33
N GLY A 110 10.77 7.26 29.27
CA GLY A 110 10.01 6.04 29.01
C GLY A 110 8.83 6.20 28.07
N ASP A 111 8.62 7.39 27.48
CA ASP A 111 7.55 7.59 26.50
C ASP A 111 7.94 7.00 25.14
N HIS A 112 6.96 6.45 24.44
CA HIS A 112 7.13 5.98 23.07
C HIS A 112 6.99 7.13 22.05
N PRO A 113 7.68 7.06 20.90
CA PRO A 113 7.49 8.04 19.83
C PRO A 113 6.07 8.01 19.28
N SER A 114 5.64 9.13 18.71
CA SER A 114 4.40 9.13 17.92
C SER A 114 4.56 8.24 16.68
N PRO A 115 3.45 7.66 16.17
CA PRO A 115 3.49 6.96 14.88
C PRO A 115 4.15 7.81 13.79
N TYR A 116 4.91 7.17 12.90
CA TYR A 116 5.64 7.79 11.79
C TYR A 116 6.79 8.74 12.19
N THR A 117 7.22 8.73 13.46
CA THR A 117 8.44 9.43 13.86
C THR A 117 9.63 8.77 13.17
N ILE A 118 10.40 9.55 12.43
CA ILE A 118 11.68 9.11 11.87
C ILE A 118 12.71 9.08 13.00
N ILE A 119 13.33 7.92 13.20
CA ILE A 119 14.38 7.70 14.17
C ILE A 119 15.67 7.38 13.41
N THR A 120 16.68 8.20 13.56
CA THR A 120 17.97 8.08 12.90
C THR A 120 18.99 7.37 13.79
N TYR A 121 20.11 6.92 13.18
CA TYR A 121 21.28 6.42 13.92
C TYR A 121 21.76 7.46 14.95
N ASP A 122 21.85 8.72 14.55
CA ASP A 122 22.28 9.83 15.44
C ASP A 122 21.32 10.07 16.60
N ASP A 123 20.02 9.84 16.41
CA ASP A 123 19.05 9.95 17.50
C ASP A 123 19.29 8.92 18.59
N VAL A 124 19.68 7.70 18.20
CA VAL A 124 19.97 6.63 19.14
C VAL A 124 21.32 6.84 19.81
N VAL A 125 22.35 7.22 19.08
CA VAL A 125 23.66 7.57 19.64
C VAL A 125 23.57 8.74 20.63
N ALA A 126 22.72 9.71 20.33
CA ALA A 126 22.47 10.87 21.23
C ALA A 126 21.51 10.54 22.39
N ASN A 127 21.08 9.29 22.55
CA ASN A 127 20.10 8.85 23.56
C ASN A 127 18.75 9.60 23.52
N ARG A 128 18.36 10.16 22.37
CA ARG A 128 17.01 10.72 22.18
C ARG A 128 15.98 9.59 22.17
N TRP A 129 16.31 8.49 21.47
CA TRP A 129 15.54 7.26 21.46
C TRP A 129 16.43 6.07 21.79
N ARG A 130 15.88 5.08 22.47
CA ARG A 130 16.54 3.81 22.75
C ARG A 130 15.60 2.65 22.43
N PRO A 131 16.08 1.53 21.90
CA PRO A 131 15.27 0.33 21.76
C PRO A 131 14.96 -0.23 23.15
N VAL A 132 13.72 -0.68 23.33
CA VAL A 132 13.25 -1.35 24.55
C VAL A 132 12.90 -2.80 24.32
N VAL A 133 13.04 -3.25 23.07
CA VAL A 133 12.83 -4.64 22.61
C VAL A 133 14.09 -5.11 21.89
N GLY A 134 14.46 -6.37 22.10
CA GLY A 134 15.64 -6.98 21.48
C GLY A 134 16.98 -6.48 22.02
N ASP A 135 18.07 -6.82 21.30
CA ASP A 135 19.41 -6.30 21.63
C ASP A 135 19.56 -4.87 21.06
N PRO A 136 19.91 -3.88 21.88
CA PRO A 136 20.16 -2.52 21.41
C PRO A 136 21.21 -2.41 20.29
N LYS A 137 22.18 -3.33 20.25
CA LYS A 137 23.22 -3.35 19.22
C LYS A 137 22.64 -3.68 17.85
N ASP A 138 21.71 -4.64 17.77
CA ASP A 138 21.08 -5.04 16.52
C ASP A 138 20.27 -3.88 15.94
N SER A 139 19.55 -3.15 16.80
CA SER A 139 18.78 -1.96 16.36
C SER A 139 19.69 -0.84 15.87
N LEU A 140 20.84 -0.63 16.52
CA LEU A 140 21.79 0.40 16.12
C LEU A 140 22.47 0.03 14.79
N GLU A 141 22.84 -1.24 14.61
CA GLU A 141 23.44 -1.75 13.37
C GLU A 141 22.44 -1.63 12.22
N TYR A 142 21.17 -2.00 12.44
CA TYR A 142 20.12 -1.85 11.46
C TYR A 142 19.94 -0.40 10.98
N LEU A 143 19.92 0.58 11.91
CA LEU A 143 19.82 2.00 11.54
C LEU A 143 21.03 2.48 10.73
N LYS A 144 22.23 2.00 11.10
CA LYS A 144 23.47 2.34 10.40
C LYS A 144 23.50 1.82 8.97
N GLU A 145 22.89 0.65 8.72
CA GLU A 145 22.81 0.06 7.37
C GLU A 145 21.77 0.74 6.47
N LEU A 146 20.81 1.50 7.07
CA LEU A 146 19.78 2.24 6.33
C LEU A 146 20.25 3.63 5.86
N GLU A 147 21.27 4.23 6.45
CA GLU A 147 21.84 5.55 6.11
C GLU A 147 22.99 5.41 5.12
#